data_dfa04819e50159c411a656e74e460224
#
_entry.id   dfa04819e50159c411a656e74e460224
#
_cell.length_a   1.000
_cell.length_b   1.000
_cell.length_c   1.000
_cell.angle_alpha   90.00
_cell.angle_beta   90.00
_cell.angle_gamma   90.00
#
_symmetry.space_group_name_H-M   'P 1'
#
loop_
_entity.id
_entity.type
_entity.pdbx_description
1 polymer ?
#
loop_
_entity_poly.entity_id
_entity_poly.type
_entity_poly.pdbx_seq_one_letter_code
_entity_poly.pdbx_strand_id
1 'polypeptide(L)'
;GKTRSLMGFALQHALEHDLDRVVVAVPYTSIIEQNAGVYKQIFGEEAVLEHHSLAELPSERQEKSTENWDAPIIITTTVQLFESLYASHSSQARKAHRMGRSVIILDEMQSLPGHVLDPCRKVLSQLCRWGEGTVVCSTATNPQFELEGVERREIIGAPETLADKMQRVEYEHIGTVTHEKLAERLQGHHQGLVVCNSITDAEKVVQHVSNAYLLTTRLCPIDRKRTISEIKGKLKAGEPVKVLSTQLIEAGVDISFPVAYRAVGPVPSIIQ
;
A
#
# COMPACT_ATOMS: atom_id res chain seq x y z
N GLY A 1 3.25 -5.58 -12.67
CA GLY A 1 4.08 -5.80 -11.56
C GLY A 1 3.43 -6.55 -10.41
N LYS A 2 3.82 -6.22 -9.19
CA LYS A 2 3.47 -6.85 -7.89
C LYS A 2 1.99 -7.20 -7.76
N THR A 3 1.09 -6.27 -8.03
CA THR A 3 -0.36 -6.43 -7.91
C THR A 3 -0.92 -7.62 -8.73
N ARG A 4 -0.48 -7.74 -9.99
CA ARG A 4 -0.93 -8.83 -10.88
C ARG A 4 -0.34 -10.18 -10.47
N SER A 5 0.93 -10.20 -10.07
CA SER A 5 1.61 -11.44 -9.64
C SER A 5 1.00 -11.99 -8.35
N LEU A 6 0.71 -11.12 -7.38
CA LEU A 6 0.03 -11.52 -6.14
C LEU A 6 -1.37 -12.09 -6.41
N MET A 7 -2.15 -11.44 -7.26
CA MET A 7 -3.48 -11.93 -7.62
C MET A 7 -3.41 -13.26 -8.39
N GLY A 8 -2.46 -13.39 -9.34
CA GLY A 8 -2.25 -14.64 -10.07
C GLY A 8 -1.92 -15.80 -9.14
N PHE A 9 -1.00 -15.59 -8.19
CA PHE A 9 -0.70 -16.59 -7.16
C PHE A 9 -1.93 -16.93 -6.31
N ALA A 10 -2.64 -15.91 -5.82
CA ALA A 10 -3.80 -16.13 -4.94
C ALA A 10 -4.93 -16.91 -5.61
N LEU A 11 -5.21 -16.63 -6.89
CA LEU A 11 -6.23 -17.33 -7.65
C LEU A 11 -5.84 -18.78 -7.93
N GLN A 12 -4.59 -19.03 -8.32
CA GLN A 12 -4.10 -20.38 -8.52
C GLN A 12 -4.14 -21.18 -7.22
N HIS A 13 -3.66 -20.60 -6.12
CA HIS A 13 -3.69 -21.21 -4.81
C HIS A 13 -5.14 -21.49 -4.33
N ALA A 14 -6.06 -20.55 -4.56
CA ALA A 14 -7.46 -20.74 -4.23
C ALA A 14 -8.07 -21.90 -5.00
N LEU A 15 -7.73 -22.05 -6.28
CA LEU A 15 -8.20 -23.16 -7.12
C LEU A 15 -7.63 -24.51 -6.68
N GLU A 16 -6.34 -24.57 -6.34
CA GLU A 16 -5.66 -25.79 -5.89
C GLU A 16 -6.14 -26.29 -4.53
N HIS A 17 -6.57 -25.38 -3.65
CA HIS A 17 -7.01 -25.68 -2.28
C HIS A 17 -8.51 -25.52 -2.05
N ASP A 18 -9.29 -25.36 -3.11
CA ASP A 18 -10.77 -25.23 -3.06
C ASP A 18 -11.21 -24.09 -2.12
N LEU A 19 -10.56 -22.91 -2.24
CA LEU A 19 -10.89 -21.72 -1.47
C LEU A 19 -11.87 -20.83 -2.26
N ASP A 20 -12.78 -20.18 -1.53
CA ASP A 20 -13.96 -19.54 -2.13
C ASP A 20 -13.68 -18.15 -2.69
N ARG A 21 -12.66 -17.42 -2.18
CA ARG A 21 -12.42 -16.02 -2.52
C ARG A 21 -11.02 -15.51 -2.21
N VAL A 22 -10.72 -14.34 -2.74
CA VAL A 22 -9.51 -13.59 -2.46
C VAL A 22 -9.86 -12.26 -1.79
N VAL A 23 -9.28 -12.00 -0.63
CA VAL A 23 -9.41 -10.72 0.09
C VAL A 23 -8.07 -10.00 0.05
N VAL A 24 -8.03 -8.80 -0.54
CA VAL A 24 -6.83 -7.97 -0.63
C VAL A 24 -6.95 -6.82 0.35
N ALA A 25 -6.12 -6.81 1.37
CA ALA A 25 -6.06 -5.75 2.36
C ALA A 25 -4.82 -4.88 2.13
N VAL A 26 -5.04 -3.59 1.93
CA VAL A 26 -4.00 -2.59 1.69
C VAL A 26 -4.03 -1.50 2.78
N PRO A 27 -2.91 -0.82 3.06
CA PRO A 27 -2.87 0.15 4.17
C PRO A 27 -3.64 1.44 3.90
N TYR A 28 -3.82 1.83 2.63
CA TYR A 28 -4.37 3.14 2.27
C TYR A 28 -5.44 3.05 1.19
N THR A 29 -6.46 3.88 1.31
CA THR A 29 -7.59 3.95 0.36
C THR A 29 -7.15 4.32 -1.07
N SER A 30 -6.11 5.15 -1.22
CA SER A 30 -5.55 5.51 -2.53
C SER A 30 -5.03 4.31 -3.32
N ILE A 31 -4.55 3.27 -2.64
CA ILE A 31 -4.08 2.03 -3.27
C ILE A 31 -5.28 1.16 -3.69
N ILE A 32 -6.39 1.23 -2.96
CA ILE A 32 -7.60 0.47 -3.29
C ILE A 32 -8.10 0.86 -4.67
N GLU A 33 -8.33 2.16 -4.92
CA GLU A 33 -8.83 2.64 -6.21
C GLU A 33 -7.95 2.17 -7.39
N GLN A 34 -6.62 2.22 -7.21
CA GLN A 34 -5.68 1.79 -8.23
C GLN A 34 -5.75 0.28 -8.48
N ASN A 35 -5.74 -0.53 -7.43
CA ASN A 35 -5.76 -2.00 -7.52
C ASN A 35 -7.12 -2.49 -8.03
N ALA A 36 -8.21 -1.91 -7.52
CA ALA A 36 -9.56 -2.22 -7.96
C ALA A 36 -9.76 -1.95 -9.45
N GLY A 37 -9.30 -0.80 -9.94
CA GLY A 37 -9.35 -0.49 -11.37
C GLY A 37 -8.63 -1.54 -12.23
N VAL A 38 -7.47 -2.04 -11.80
CA VAL A 38 -6.75 -3.12 -12.50
C VAL A 38 -7.53 -4.42 -12.47
N TYR A 39 -8.09 -4.80 -11.31
CA TYR A 39 -8.81 -6.07 -11.18
C TYR A 39 -10.16 -6.04 -11.90
N LYS A 40 -10.90 -4.94 -11.84
CA LYS A 40 -12.15 -4.76 -12.58
C LYS A 40 -11.96 -4.86 -14.09
N GLN A 41 -10.86 -4.31 -14.62
CA GLN A 41 -10.50 -4.45 -16.04
C GLN A 41 -10.24 -5.91 -16.45
N ILE A 42 -9.74 -6.74 -15.54
CA ILE A 42 -9.39 -8.13 -15.84
C ILE A 42 -10.58 -9.07 -15.59
N PHE A 43 -11.30 -8.89 -14.48
CA PHE A 43 -12.32 -9.85 -14.01
C PHE A 43 -13.75 -9.36 -14.14
N GLY A 44 -13.95 -8.08 -14.53
CA GLY A 44 -15.25 -7.43 -14.59
C GLY A 44 -15.66 -6.75 -13.28
N GLU A 45 -16.56 -5.78 -13.39
CA GLU A 45 -17.05 -4.94 -12.29
C GLU A 45 -17.77 -5.78 -11.20
N GLU A 46 -18.50 -6.82 -11.59
CA GLU A 46 -19.30 -7.64 -10.67
C GLU A 46 -18.46 -8.60 -9.82
N ALA A 47 -17.27 -8.97 -10.29
CA ALA A 47 -16.37 -9.86 -9.58
C ALA A 47 -15.56 -9.18 -8.46
N VAL A 48 -15.47 -7.86 -8.48
CA VAL A 48 -14.59 -7.09 -7.61
C VAL A 48 -15.39 -6.12 -6.73
N LEU A 49 -15.36 -6.37 -5.43
CA LEU A 49 -15.97 -5.51 -4.42
C LEU A 49 -14.92 -4.60 -3.78
N GLU A 50 -15.13 -3.31 -3.84
CA GLU A 50 -14.37 -2.31 -3.07
C GLU A 50 -15.08 -2.00 -1.76
N HIS A 51 -14.36 -2.08 -0.64
CA HIS A 51 -14.91 -1.75 0.66
C HIS A 51 -13.95 -0.90 1.49
N HIS A 52 -14.21 0.38 1.56
CA HIS A 52 -13.49 1.35 2.39
C HIS A 52 -14.38 2.56 2.72
N SER A 53 -13.96 3.39 3.67
CA SER A 53 -14.76 4.52 4.19
C SER A 53 -15.11 5.61 3.16
N LEU A 54 -14.45 5.65 2.02
CA LEU A 54 -14.67 6.63 0.95
C LEU A 54 -15.30 6.00 -0.31
N ALA A 55 -15.68 4.71 -0.26
CA ALA A 55 -16.27 4.05 -1.41
C ALA A 55 -17.69 4.61 -1.67
N GLU A 56 -17.91 5.12 -2.87
CA GLU A 56 -19.26 5.40 -3.36
C GLU A 56 -19.92 4.08 -3.74
N LEU A 57 -21.07 3.80 -3.16
CA LEU A 57 -21.86 2.59 -3.43
C LEU A 57 -23.01 2.97 -4.37
N PRO A 58 -22.88 2.73 -5.69
CA PRO A 58 -23.83 3.23 -6.67
C PRO A 58 -25.17 2.49 -6.70
N SER A 59 -25.34 1.40 -5.93
CA SER A 59 -26.61 0.66 -5.89
C SER A 59 -26.86 -0.05 -4.56
N GLU A 60 -28.14 -0.27 -4.22
CA GLU A 60 -28.56 -1.08 -3.04
C GLU A 60 -27.99 -2.52 -3.06
N ARG A 61 -27.76 -3.08 -4.25
CA ARG A 61 -27.15 -4.41 -4.42
C ARG A 61 -25.69 -4.40 -3.97
N GLN A 62 -24.95 -3.35 -4.29
CA GLN A 62 -23.56 -3.17 -3.85
C GLN A 62 -23.47 -2.89 -2.35
N GLU A 63 -24.40 -2.14 -1.78
CA GLU A 63 -24.50 -1.95 -0.32
C GLU A 63 -24.64 -3.30 0.38
N LYS A 64 -25.58 -4.15 -0.04
CA LYS A 64 -25.79 -5.49 0.53
C LYS A 64 -24.58 -6.40 0.34
N SER A 65 -23.92 -6.35 -0.81
CA SER A 65 -22.68 -7.10 -1.07
C SER A 65 -21.54 -6.62 -0.17
N THR A 66 -21.44 -5.33 0.08
CA THR A 66 -20.46 -4.73 1.00
C THR A 66 -20.70 -5.10 2.45
N GLU A 67 -21.96 -5.18 2.86
CA GLU A 67 -22.32 -5.61 4.22
C GLU A 67 -21.89 -7.05 4.51
N ASN A 68 -21.98 -7.93 3.52
CA ASN A 68 -21.73 -9.35 3.68
C ASN A 68 -20.41 -9.84 3.04
N TRP A 69 -19.69 -8.98 2.31
CA TRP A 69 -18.52 -9.36 1.51
C TRP A 69 -18.82 -10.51 0.53
N ASP A 70 -19.92 -10.35 -0.20
CA ASP A 70 -20.41 -11.37 -1.13
C ASP A 70 -19.89 -11.12 -2.56
N ALA A 71 -18.58 -11.30 -2.73
CA ALA A 71 -17.90 -11.22 -4.02
C ALA A 71 -16.69 -12.16 -4.02
N PRO A 72 -16.27 -12.67 -5.20
CA PRO A 72 -15.07 -13.52 -5.32
C PRO A 72 -13.77 -12.78 -5.00
N ILE A 73 -13.70 -11.49 -5.32
CA ILE A 73 -12.53 -10.64 -5.04
C ILE A 73 -12.99 -9.44 -4.23
N ILE A 74 -12.39 -9.26 -3.06
CA ILE A 74 -12.66 -8.15 -2.16
C ILE A 74 -11.40 -7.33 -1.97
N ILE A 75 -11.48 -6.02 -2.16
CA ILE A 75 -10.40 -5.10 -1.87
C ILE A 75 -10.83 -4.18 -0.75
N THR A 76 -10.02 -4.13 0.30
CA THR A 76 -10.35 -3.38 1.51
C THR A 76 -9.11 -2.76 2.14
N THR A 77 -9.27 -1.98 3.20
CA THR A 77 -8.15 -1.54 4.01
C THR A 77 -7.77 -2.58 5.07
N THR A 78 -6.51 -2.59 5.51
CA THR A 78 -6.06 -3.40 6.65
C THR A 78 -6.86 -3.08 7.90
N VAL A 79 -7.21 -1.81 8.14
CA VAL A 79 -8.07 -1.39 9.25
C VAL A 79 -9.44 -2.07 9.17
N GLN A 80 -10.12 -1.95 8.03
CA GLN A 80 -11.45 -2.53 7.84
C GLN A 80 -11.46 -4.06 7.93
N LEU A 81 -10.38 -4.73 7.44
CA LEU A 81 -10.20 -6.17 7.60
C LEU A 81 -10.17 -6.55 9.08
N PHE A 82 -9.29 -5.94 9.87
CA PHE A 82 -9.13 -6.28 11.28
C PHE A 82 -10.32 -5.85 12.14
N GLU A 83 -10.94 -4.70 11.87
CA GLU A 83 -12.20 -4.30 12.50
C GLU A 83 -13.31 -5.34 12.26
N SER A 84 -13.38 -5.89 11.05
CA SER A 84 -14.35 -6.94 10.74
C SER A 84 -14.06 -8.26 11.45
N LEU A 85 -12.78 -8.62 11.61
CA LEU A 85 -12.35 -9.84 12.34
C LEU A 85 -12.58 -9.73 13.86
N TYR A 86 -12.49 -8.52 14.43
CA TYR A 86 -12.67 -8.25 15.85
C TYR A 86 -14.06 -7.68 16.20
N ALA A 87 -14.99 -7.71 15.23
CA ALA A 87 -16.27 -7.06 15.39
C ALA A 87 -17.10 -7.66 16.52
N SER A 88 -17.58 -6.80 17.41
CA SER A 88 -18.58 -7.11 18.44
C SER A 88 -20.03 -6.95 17.96
N HIS A 89 -20.23 -6.24 16.85
CA HIS A 89 -21.56 -6.00 16.28
C HIS A 89 -21.88 -6.99 15.16
N SER A 90 -23.13 -7.47 15.16
CA SER A 90 -23.61 -8.51 14.22
C SER A 90 -23.46 -8.14 12.74
N SER A 91 -23.59 -6.87 12.38
CA SER A 91 -23.41 -6.39 11.00
C SER A 91 -21.97 -6.55 10.49
N GLN A 92 -20.99 -6.33 11.35
CA GLN A 92 -19.57 -6.50 11.03
C GLN A 92 -19.13 -7.97 11.16
N ALA A 93 -19.67 -8.72 12.14
CA ALA A 93 -19.37 -10.14 12.34
C ALA A 93 -19.77 -11.02 11.15
N ARG A 94 -20.76 -10.61 10.34
CA ARG A 94 -21.14 -11.31 9.10
C ARG A 94 -19.98 -11.39 8.10
N LYS A 95 -19.12 -10.36 8.04
CA LYS A 95 -17.94 -10.36 7.18
C LYS A 95 -16.90 -11.40 7.62
N ALA A 96 -16.73 -11.58 8.93
CA ALA A 96 -15.79 -12.59 9.47
C ALA A 96 -16.12 -14.01 9.00
N HIS A 97 -17.40 -14.34 8.88
CA HIS A 97 -17.87 -15.63 8.35
C HIS A 97 -17.39 -15.90 6.91
N ARG A 98 -17.28 -14.83 6.11
CA ARG A 98 -16.85 -14.91 4.71
C ARG A 98 -15.34 -14.93 4.53
N MET A 99 -14.57 -14.73 5.61
CA MET A 99 -13.11 -14.79 5.57
C MET A 99 -12.57 -16.23 5.75
N GLY A 100 -13.39 -17.16 6.22
CA GLY A 100 -13.09 -18.59 6.14
C GLY A 100 -12.95 -19.03 4.69
N ARG A 101 -12.14 -20.07 4.44
CA ARG A 101 -11.88 -20.64 3.11
C ARG A 101 -11.50 -19.57 2.07
N SER A 102 -10.63 -18.61 2.48
CA SER A 102 -10.21 -17.51 1.61
C SER A 102 -8.69 -17.34 1.58
N VAL A 103 -8.19 -16.74 0.49
CA VAL A 103 -6.82 -16.24 0.42
C VAL A 103 -6.84 -14.78 0.85
N ILE A 104 -6.20 -14.47 1.96
CA ILE A 104 -6.07 -13.09 2.45
C ILE A 104 -4.69 -12.56 2.10
N ILE A 105 -4.64 -11.57 1.22
CA ILE A 105 -3.41 -10.86 0.87
C ILE A 105 -3.29 -9.63 1.78
N LEU A 106 -2.24 -9.57 2.59
CA LEU A 106 -1.83 -8.38 3.32
C LEU A 106 -0.73 -7.68 2.53
N ASP A 107 -1.09 -6.65 1.79
CA ASP A 107 -0.11 -5.86 1.03
C ASP A 107 0.46 -4.73 1.88
N GLU A 108 1.76 -4.43 1.70
CA GLU A 108 2.52 -3.46 2.49
C GLU A 108 2.39 -3.70 4.01
N MET A 109 2.52 -4.95 4.43
CA MET A 109 2.28 -5.38 5.81
C MET A 109 3.15 -4.63 6.84
N GLN A 110 4.32 -4.13 6.45
CA GLN A 110 5.20 -3.32 7.30
C GLN A 110 4.56 -2.00 7.78
N SER A 111 3.45 -1.59 7.17
CA SER A 111 2.68 -0.40 7.58
C SER A 111 1.83 -0.62 8.83
N LEU A 112 1.64 -1.87 9.28
CA LEU A 112 0.89 -2.17 10.50
C LEU A 112 1.62 -1.62 11.73
N PRO A 113 0.94 -0.82 12.59
CA PRO A 113 1.54 -0.30 13.80
C PRO A 113 1.96 -1.41 14.77
N GLY A 114 3.13 -1.27 15.40
CA GLY A 114 3.70 -2.30 16.28
C GLY A 114 2.78 -2.74 17.42
N HIS A 115 1.99 -1.82 17.96
CA HIS A 115 1.08 -2.11 19.08
C HIS A 115 -0.14 -2.98 18.70
N VAL A 116 -0.47 -3.11 17.41
CA VAL A 116 -1.57 -3.97 16.93
C VAL A 116 -1.08 -5.28 16.31
N LEU A 117 0.23 -5.49 16.19
CA LEU A 117 0.77 -6.68 15.53
C LEU A 117 0.36 -7.99 16.24
N ASP A 118 0.42 -8.05 17.57
CA ASP A 118 0.09 -9.26 18.31
C ASP A 118 -1.39 -9.64 18.21
N PRO A 119 -2.37 -8.74 18.39
CA PRO A 119 -3.76 -9.04 18.06
C PRO A 119 -3.91 -9.52 16.61
N CYS A 120 -3.34 -8.81 15.63
CA CYS A 120 -3.44 -9.19 14.23
C CYS A 120 -2.91 -10.61 13.98
N ARG A 121 -1.75 -10.97 14.54
CA ARG A 121 -1.19 -12.32 14.45
C ARG A 121 -2.13 -13.38 15.01
N LYS A 122 -2.70 -13.13 16.19
CA LYS A 122 -3.61 -14.09 16.85
C LYS A 122 -4.85 -14.38 16.01
N VAL A 123 -5.52 -13.35 15.51
CA VAL A 123 -6.74 -13.55 14.71
C VAL A 123 -6.45 -14.19 13.35
N LEU A 124 -5.33 -13.85 12.70
CA LEU A 124 -4.92 -14.50 11.46
C LEU A 124 -4.51 -15.96 11.67
N SER A 125 -3.81 -16.27 12.78
CA SER A 125 -3.50 -17.66 13.14
C SER A 125 -4.78 -18.49 13.32
N GLN A 126 -5.78 -17.94 13.99
CA GLN A 126 -7.08 -18.61 14.15
C GLN A 126 -7.78 -18.80 12.80
N LEU A 127 -7.74 -17.82 11.93
CA LEU A 127 -8.35 -17.91 10.61
C LEU A 127 -7.69 -19.01 9.76
N CYS A 128 -6.36 -19.12 9.78
CA CYS A 128 -5.65 -20.18 9.07
C CYS A 128 -5.95 -21.56 9.68
N ARG A 129 -6.01 -21.69 11.00
CA ARG A 129 -6.16 -22.97 11.69
C ARG A 129 -7.60 -23.50 11.72
N TRP A 130 -8.56 -22.62 11.86
CA TRP A 130 -9.97 -23.00 12.06
C TRP A 130 -10.86 -22.60 10.89
N GLY A 131 -10.48 -21.55 10.16
CA GLY A 131 -11.21 -21.06 9.00
C GLY A 131 -10.73 -21.63 7.67
N GLU A 132 -9.74 -22.53 7.66
CA GLU A 132 -9.16 -23.12 6.44
C GLU A 132 -8.68 -22.07 5.44
N GLY A 133 -8.29 -20.88 5.94
CA GLY A 133 -7.82 -19.76 5.11
C GLY A 133 -6.30 -19.78 4.93
N THR A 134 -5.84 -19.07 3.91
CA THR A 134 -4.42 -18.82 3.65
C THR A 134 -4.11 -17.33 3.75
N VAL A 135 -3.03 -16.98 4.44
CA VAL A 135 -2.56 -15.59 4.54
C VAL A 135 -1.31 -15.40 3.70
N VAL A 136 -1.35 -14.47 2.76
CA VAL A 136 -0.22 -14.09 1.91
C VAL A 136 0.28 -12.71 2.36
N CYS A 137 1.51 -12.66 2.86
CA CYS A 137 2.15 -11.41 3.29
C CYS A 137 3.02 -10.86 2.17
N SER A 138 2.71 -9.65 1.72
CA SER A 138 3.51 -8.90 0.74
C SER A 138 4.13 -7.67 1.41
N THR A 139 5.44 -7.54 1.32
CA THR A 139 6.19 -6.50 2.02
C THR A 139 7.46 -6.14 1.28
N ALA A 140 7.89 -4.88 1.41
CA ALA A 140 9.18 -4.41 0.91
C ALA A 140 10.35 -4.79 1.84
N THR A 141 10.05 -5.06 3.10
CA THR A 141 11.01 -5.47 4.13
C THR A 141 10.58 -6.81 4.69
N ASN A 142 11.51 -7.63 5.18
CA ASN A 142 11.19 -8.93 5.78
C ASN A 142 10.83 -8.76 7.28
N PRO A 143 9.58 -8.42 7.64
CA PRO A 143 9.19 -8.35 9.03
C PRO A 143 9.14 -9.77 9.59
N GLN A 144 9.58 -9.92 10.83
CA GLN A 144 9.38 -11.15 11.60
C GLN A 144 7.89 -11.27 11.96
N PHE A 145 7.09 -11.71 10.99
CA PHE A 145 5.65 -11.91 11.15
C PHE A 145 5.35 -13.40 11.07
N GLU A 146 5.36 -14.03 12.23
CA GLU A 146 5.05 -15.45 12.37
C GLU A 146 3.65 -15.62 12.95
N LEU A 147 2.89 -16.56 12.39
CA LEU A 147 1.57 -16.94 12.86
C LEU A 147 1.70 -18.24 13.68
N GLU A 148 1.24 -18.20 14.93
CA GLU A 148 1.34 -19.34 15.84
C GLU A 148 0.60 -20.57 15.32
N GLY A 149 1.33 -21.69 15.19
CA GLY A 149 0.78 -22.95 14.72
C GLY A 149 0.41 -22.97 13.23
N VAL A 150 0.95 -22.05 12.43
CA VAL A 150 0.77 -21.98 10.98
C VAL A 150 2.11 -22.13 10.29
N GLU A 151 2.21 -23.02 9.31
CA GLU A 151 3.43 -23.18 8.51
C GLU A 151 3.63 -21.97 7.61
N ARG A 152 4.83 -21.40 7.65
CA ARG A 152 5.26 -20.33 6.74
C ARG A 152 6.02 -20.91 5.57
N ARG A 153 5.64 -20.52 4.36
CA ARG A 153 6.35 -20.85 3.12
C ARG A 153 6.71 -19.58 2.37
N GLU A 154 7.94 -19.53 1.86
CA GLU A 154 8.40 -18.44 0.99
C GLU A 154 7.92 -18.75 -0.44
N ILE A 155 7.21 -17.77 -1.05
CA ILE A 155 6.69 -17.92 -2.42
C ILE A 155 7.81 -17.71 -3.44
N ILE A 156 8.78 -16.84 -3.13
CA ILE A 156 9.93 -16.54 -4.01
C ILE A 156 11.10 -17.41 -3.58
N GLY A 157 11.52 -18.34 -4.45
CA GLY A 157 12.54 -19.33 -4.11
C GLY A 157 13.94 -18.83 -3.83
N ALA A 158 14.27 -17.58 -4.19
CA ALA A 158 15.57 -16.94 -3.92
C ALA A 158 15.42 -15.40 -3.86
N PRO A 159 14.82 -14.87 -2.79
CA PRO A 159 14.53 -13.43 -2.68
C PRO A 159 15.80 -12.58 -2.71
N GLU A 160 16.89 -13.03 -2.10
CA GLU A 160 18.18 -12.32 -2.08
C GLU A 160 18.74 -12.15 -3.50
N THR A 161 18.79 -13.22 -4.28
CA THR A 161 19.26 -13.17 -5.68
C THR A 161 18.39 -12.25 -6.55
N LEU A 162 17.10 -12.18 -6.27
CA LEU A 162 16.19 -11.28 -6.98
C LEU A 162 16.45 -9.83 -6.56
N ALA A 163 16.66 -9.57 -5.27
CA ALA A 163 16.99 -8.24 -4.75
C ALA A 163 18.28 -7.69 -5.37
N ASP A 164 19.35 -8.49 -5.43
CA ASP A 164 20.62 -8.11 -6.06
C ASP A 164 20.45 -7.73 -7.54
N LYS A 165 19.67 -8.52 -8.30
CA LYS A 165 19.38 -8.24 -9.71
C LYS A 165 18.50 -7.02 -9.93
N MET A 166 17.73 -6.61 -8.91
CA MET A 166 16.81 -5.49 -8.96
C MET A 166 17.37 -4.23 -8.31
N GLN A 167 18.61 -4.24 -7.82
CA GLN A 167 19.25 -3.06 -7.24
C GLN A 167 19.31 -1.95 -8.29
N ARG A 168 18.63 -0.83 -8.00
CA ARG A 168 18.47 0.33 -8.91
C ARG A 168 18.86 1.63 -8.27
N VAL A 169 19.15 1.61 -6.97
CA VAL A 169 19.34 2.81 -6.15
C VAL A 169 20.64 2.67 -5.38
N GLU A 170 21.41 3.73 -5.38
CA GLU A 170 22.56 3.91 -4.51
C GLU A 170 22.16 4.84 -3.36
N TYR A 171 22.57 4.51 -2.14
CA TYR A 171 22.26 5.27 -0.95
C TYR A 171 23.49 6.00 -0.45
N GLU A 172 23.37 7.31 -0.25
CA GLU A 172 24.41 8.15 0.31
C GLU A 172 23.90 8.86 1.57
N HIS A 173 24.65 8.77 2.66
CA HIS A 173 24.37 9.52 3.87
C HIS A 173 25.06 10.88 3.83
N ILE A 174 24.29 11.94 3.60
CA ILE A 174 24.81 13.31 3.44
C ILE A 174 24.94 14.11 4.75
N GLY A 175 24.70 13.47 5.90
CA GLY A 175 24.75 14.13 7.21
C GLY A 175 23.60 15.11 7.46
N THR A 176 23.75 15.95 8.48
CA THR A 176 22.77 17.00 8.82
C THR A 176 22.95 18.20 7.90
N VAL A 177 21.88 18.64 7.26
CA VAL A 177 21.85 19.80 6.37
C VAL A 177 20.73 20.76 6.79
N THR A 178 20.92 22.06 6.57
CA THR A 178 19.86 23.07 6.78
C THR A 178 18.83 23.00 5.67
N HIS A 179 17.65 23.59 5.88
CA HIS A 179 16.58 23.63 4.87
C HIS A 179 17.02 24.36 3.60
N GLU A 180 17.77 25.44 3.74
CA GLU A 180 18.32 26.23 2.62
C GLU A 180 19.30 25.40 1.80
N LYS A 181 20.24 24.73 2.47
CA LYS A 181 21.24 23.89 1.80
C LYS A 181 20.62 22.67 1.09
N LEU A 182 19.56 22.11 1.67
CA LEU A 182 18.78 21.04 1.03
C LEU A 182 18.05 21.55 -0.21
N ALA A 183 17.47 22.76 -0.11
CA ALA A 183 16.82 23.43 -1.24
C ALA A 183 17.80 23.75 -2.38
N GLU A 184 19.00 24.25 -2.06
CA GLU A 184 20.07 24.48 -3.05
C GLU A 184 20.45 23.19 -3.79
N ARG A 185 20.64 22.10 -3.06
CA ARG A 185 20.94 20.79 -3.67
C ARG A 185 19.82 20.35 -4.60
N LEU A 186 18.55 20.43 -4.14
CA LEU A 186 17.40 20.08 -4.97
C LEU A 186 17.31 20.97 -6.21
N GLN A 187 17.60 22.26 -6.08
CA GLN A 187 17.58 23.21 -7.18
C GLN A 187 18.58 22.87 -8.28
N GLY A 188 19.72 22.28 -7.93
CA GLY A 188 20.75 21.83 -8.86
C GLY A 188 20.35 20.64 -9.75
N HIS A 189 19.27 19.93 -9.44
CA HIS A 189 18.80 18.80 -10.23
C HIS A 189 17.67 19.23 -11.18
N HIS A 190 17.60 18.60 -12.35
CA HIS A 190 16.54 18.80 -13.33
C HIS A 190 15.21 18.21 -12.81
N GLN A 191 15.27 17.01 -12.27
CA GLN A 191 14.17 16.28 -11.63
C GLN A 191 14.64 15.80 -10.26
N GLY A 192 13.90 16.11 -9.20
CA GLY A 192 14.28 15.76 -7.85
C GLY A 192 13.11 15.73 -6.88
N LEU A 193 13.24 14.88 -5.88
CA LEU A 193 12.28 14.67 -4.80
C LEU A 193 12.93 14.94 -3.45
N VAL A 194 12.21 15.60 -2.55
CA VAL A 194 12.55 15.65 -1.12
C VAL A 194 11.39 15.09 -0.33
N VAL A 195 11.67 14.12 0.55
CA VAL A 195 10.68 13.54 1.46
C VAL A 195 11.05 13.91 2.90
N CYS A 196 10.23 14.72 3.53
CA CYS A 196 10.38 15.18 4.91
C CYS A 196 9.55 14.33 5.88
N ASN A 197 9.95 14.30 7.16
CA ASN A 197 9.20 13.61 8.20
C ASN A 197 8.01 14.43 8.71
N SER A 198 8.01 15.75 8.50
CA SER A 198 6.93 16.64 8.90
C SER A 198 6.49 17.56 7.76
N ILE A 199 5.24 18.00 7.81
CA ILE A 199 4.69 18.99 6.88
C ILE A 199 5.43 20.31 7.03
N THR A 200 5.73 20.71 8.28
CA THR A 200 6.43 21.96 8.58
C THR A 200 7.82 22.01 7.95
N ASP A 201 8.58 20.90 7.96
CA ASP A 201 9.88 20.86 7.31
C ASP A 201 9.77 20.94 5.78
N ALA A 202 8.79 20.24 5.20
CA ALA A 202 8.52 20.34 3.76
C ALA A 202 8.14 21.77 3.35
N GLU A 203 7.32 22.45 4.16
CA GLU A 203 6.94 23.87 3.95
C GLU A 203 8.13 24.84 4.08
N LYS A 204 9.06 24.60 4.99
CA LYS A 204 10.27 25.41 5.11
C LYS A 204 11.19 25.23 3.91
N VAL A 205 11.42 23.98 3.47
CA VAL A 205 12.29 23.73 2.32
C VAL A 205 11.69 24.32 1.04
N VAL A 206 10.36 24.20 0.81
CA VAL A 206 9.72 24.68 -0.42
C VAL A 206 9.82 26.19 -0.59
N GLN A 207 9.91 26.97 0.51
CA GLN A 207 10.10 28.43 0.46
C GLN A 207 11.41 28.85 -0.24
N HIS A 208 12.39 27.96 -0.27
CA HIS A 208 13.70 28.18 -0.88
C HIS A 208 13.86 27.50 -2.26
N VAL A 209 12.81 26.83 -2.78
CA VAL A 209 12.86 26.14 -4.07
C VAL A 209 11.88 26.77 -5.06
N SER A 210 12.39 27.25 -6.18
CA SER A 210 11.53 27.84 -7.22
C SER A 210 10.77 26.74 -8.00
N ASN A 211 9.49 27.00 -8.29
CA ASN A 211 8.65 26.14 -9.11
C ASN A 211 8.57 24.67 -8.62
N ALA A 212 8.46 24.48 -7.32
CA ALA A 212 8.33 23.15 -6.72
C ALA A 212 6.87 22.81 -6.37
N TYR A 213 6.53 21.55 -6.49
CA TYR A 213 5.26 20.99 -6.01
C TYR A 213 5.40 20.61 -4.54
N LEU A 214 4.39 20.93 -3.74
CA LEU A 214 4.29 20.49 -2.33
C LEU A 214 3.14 19.47 -2.20
N LEU A 215 3.50 18.20 -1.94
CA LEU A 215 2.55 17.10 -1.75
C LEU A 215 2.46 16.74 -0.26
N THR A 216 1.42 17.17 0.40
CA THR A 216 1.14 16.84 1.81
C THR A 216 -0.32 16.46 2.02
N THR A 217 -0.65 15.97 3.21
CA THR A 217 -2.04 15.65 3.59
C THR A 217 -2.94 16.87 3.70
N ARG A 218 -2.39 18.10 3.66
CA ARG A 218 -3.18 19.34 3.60
C ARG A 218 -3.85 19.58 2.26
N LEU A 219 -3.36 18.95 1.18
CA LEU A 219 -4.05 18.97 -0.11
C LEU A 219 -5.32 18.13 -0.06
N CYS A 220 -6.42 18.65 -0.59
CA CYS A 220 -7.62 17.85 -0.73
C CYS A 220 -7.38 16.69 -1.72
N PRO A 221 -8.12 15.58 -1.62
CA PRO A 221 -7.89 14.39 -2.45
C PRO A 221 -7.91 14.66 -3.95
N ILE A 222 -8.82 15.52 -4.42
CA ILE A 222 -8.97 15.86 -5.85
C ILE A 222 -7.73 16.61 -6.34
N ASP A 223 -7.29 17.64 -5.62
CA ASP A 223 -6.10 18.42 -6.00
C ASP A 223 -4.84 17.58 -5.93
N ARG A 224 -4.72 16.69 -4.93
CA ARG A 224 -3.63 15.74 -4.83
C ARG A 224 -3.56 14.83 -6.05
N LYS A 225 -4.67 14.24 -6.47
CA LYS A 225 -4.75 13.37 -7.65
C LYS A 225 -4.36 14.12 -8.93
N ARG A 226 -4.82 15.36 -9.08
CA ARG A 226 -4.46 16.25 -10.21
C ARG A 226 -2.96 16.56 -10.21
N THR A 227 -2.41 16.98 -9.08
CA THR A 227 -0.98 17.31 -8.93
C THR A 227 -0.08 16.10 -9.20
N ILE A 228 -0.42 14.93 -8.69
CA ILE A 228 0.31 13.68 -8.96
C ILE A 228 0.27 13.34 -10.46
N SER A 229 -0.87 13.51 -11.13
CA SER A 229 -1.00 13.27 -12.57
C SER A 229 -0.13 14.22 -13.39
N GLU A 230 -0.09 15.50 -13.01
CA GLU A 230 0.78 16.51 -13.64
C GLU A 230 2.26 16.19 -13.47
N ILE A 231 2.68 15.86 -12.24
CA ILE A 231 4.06 15.44 -11.94
C ILE A 231 4.44 14.22 -12.79
N LYS A 232 3.59 13.21 -12.88
CA LYS A 232 3.82 12.02 -13.72
C LYS A 232 3.97 12.37 -15.20
N GLY A 233 3.17 13.30 -15.69
CA GLY A 233 3.27 13.80 -17.07
C GLY A 233 4.63 14.45 -17.34
N LYS A 234 5.05 15.37 -16.46
CA LYS A 234 6.35 16.05 -16.57
C LYS A 234 7.54 15.09 -16.49
N LEU A 235 7.50 14.14 -15.54
CA LEU A 235 8.54 13.12 -15.43
C LEU A 235 8.70 12.30 -16.71
N LYS A 236 7.57 11.86 -17.31
CA LYS A 236 7.57 11.12 -18.57
C LYS A 236 8.06 11.95 -19.77
N ALA A 237 7.75 13.24 -19.78
CA ALA A 237 8.19 14.17 -20.81
C ALA A 237 9.66 14.60 -20.63
N GLY A 238 10.32 14.23 -19.53
CA GLY A 238 11.68 14.69 -19.23
C GLY A 238 11.74 16.16 -18.82
N GLU A 239 10.63 16.80 -18.47
CA GLU A 239 10.57 18.19 -18.08
C GLU A 239 11.13 18.43 -16.66
N PRO A 240 11.60 19.68 -16.36
CA PRO A 240 12.05 20.02 -15.01
C PRO A 240 10.91 19.87 -14.02
N VAL A 241 11.13 19.09 -12.96
CA VAL A 241 10.14 18.93 -11.90
C VAL A 241 10.81 18.69 -10.55
N LYS A 242 10.42 19.46 -9.57
CA LYS A 242 10.88 19.37 -8.19
C LYS A 242 9.69 19.16 -7.28
N VAL A 243 9.78 18.17 -6.41
CA VAL A 243 8.68 17.78 -5.52
C VAL A 243 9.19 17.74 -4.09
N LEU A 244 8.45 18.36 -3.21
CA LEU A 244 8.59 18.21 -1.77
C LEU A 244 7.37 17.49 -1.23
N SER A 245 7.59 16.47 -0.42
CA SER A 245 6.50 15.66 0.13
C SER A 245 6.80 15.21 1.55
N THR A 246 5.80 14.64 2.18
CA THR A 246 5.95 13.82 3.38
C THR A 246 5.82 12.35 3.00
N GLN A 247 5.73 11.44 4.00
CA GLN A 247 5.49 10.00 3.77
C GLN A 247 4.25 9.70 2.91
N LEU A 248 3.45 10.71 2.60
CA LEU A 248 2.32 10.57 1.69
C LEU A 248 2.70 9.98 0.33
N ILE A 249 3.92 10.28 -0.16
CA ILE A 249 4.39 9.80 -1.46
C ILE A 249 4.86 8.33 -1.41
N GLU A 250 5.17 7.81 -0.22
CA GLU A 250 5.63 6.43 -0.02
C GLU A 250 4.53 5.42 -0.31
N ALA A 251 3.27 5.81 -0.18
CA ALA A 251 2.13 4.93 -0.25
C ALA A 251 1.22 5.19 -1.45
N GLY A 252 1.22 4.27 -2.41
CA GLY A 252 0.28 4.28 -3.53
C GLY A 252 0.58 5.30 -4.63
N VAL A 253 1.76 5.92 -4.62
CA VAL A 253 2.18 6.86 -5.66
C VAL A 253 3.35 6.27 -6.43
N ASP A 254 3.07 5.68 -7.59
CA ASP A 254 4.09 5.12 -8.49
C ASP A 254 4.75 6.26 -9.28
N ILE A 255 5.83 6.81 -8.71
CA ILE A 255 6.65 7.89 -9.28
C ILE A 255 8.13 7.52 -9.10
N SER A 256 8.94 7.77 -10.11
CA SER A 256 10.40 7.57 -10.06
C SER A 256 11.12 8.86 -10.37
N PHE A 257 12.08 9.22 -9.53
CA PHE A 257 12.95 10.38 -9.70
C PHE A 257 14.40 9.94 -9.85
N PRO A 258 15.21 10.66 -10.64
CA PRO A 258 16.64 10.40 -10.74
C PRO A 258 17.39 10.62 -9.42
N VAL A 259 16.93 11.58 -8.61
CA VAL A 259 17.49 11.90 -7.29
C VAL A 259 16.37 12.12 -6.28
N ALA A 260 16.54 11.50 -5.12
CA ALA A 260 15.64 11.69 -3.99
C ALA A 260 16.42 11.94 -2.70
N TYR A 261 16.04 12.97 -1.97
CA TYR A 261 16.52 13.26 -0.62
C TYR A 261 15.45 12.82 0.38
N ARG A 262 15.84 12.00 1.34
CA ARG A 262 14.92 11.49 2.37
C ARG A 262 15.43 11.87 3.75
N ALA A 263 14.60 12.50 4.55
CA ALA A 263 14.90 12.70 5.95
C ALA A 263 15.04 11.34 6.66
N VAL A 264 16.04 11.21 7.55
CA VAL A 264 16.29 9.97 8.29
C VAL A 264 15.02 9.52 9.00
N GLY A 265 14.69 8.27 8.83
CA GLY A 265 13.50 7.62 9.38
C GLY A 265 13.73 6.12 9.58
N PRO A 266 12.71 5.36 9.91
CA PRO A 266 12.78 3.89 9.97
C PRO A 266 13.27 3.30 8.64
N VAL A 267 14.06 2.23 8.70
CA VAL A 267 14.62 1.56 7.51
C VAL A 267 13.56 1.26 6.44
N PRO A 268 12.36 0.77 6.76
CA PRO A 268 11.31 0.55 5.76
C PRO A 268 10.94 1.79 4.95
N SER A 269 10.88 2.97 5.60
CA SER A 269 10.56 4.24 4.93
C SER A 269 11.72 4.79 4.06
N ILE A 270 12.95 4.34 4.29
CA ILE A 270 14.11 4.74 3.49
C ILE A 270 14.18 3.89 2.21
N ILE A 271 13.78 2.63 2.29
CA ILE A 271 13.83 1.68 1.18
C ILE A 271 12.65 1.88 0.20
N GLN A 272 11.50 2.36 0.68
CA GLN A 272 10.32 2.66 -0.15
C GLN A 272 10.53 3.86 -1.06
#